data_d65006f3d9ea48ea19d43b31fd159872
#
_entry.id   d65006f3d9ea48ea19d43b31fd159872
#
_cell.length_a   1.000
_cell.length_b   1.000
_cell.length_c   1.000
_cell.angle_alpha   90.00
_cell.angle_beta   90.00
_cell.angle_gamma   90.00
#
_symmetry.space_group_name_H-M   'P 1'
#
loop_
_entity.id
_entity.type
_entity.pdbx_description
1 polymer ?
#
loop_
_entity_poly.entity_id
_entity_poly.type
_entity_poly.pdbx_seq_one_letter_code
_entity_poly.pdbx_strand_id
1 'polypeptide(L)'
;MANNKLAIIGGSGLYDVEDFKNRELLDLDTPWGKPSDQILKTNYNSKEVYFLPRHGKGHFISPSNINFRANIDALKQLGVTDIVSVSAVGSLKEDLPPGKFVIIDQFIDRTFTRNKTFFDDEIVAHVSMAHPTSSGLMDACEEAIRKAEINYQKGGTYVVMEGPQFSTLAESNLYRSWSADVIGMTNMPEAKLAREAEIRYASCLLYT
;
A
#
# COMPACT_ATOMS: atom_id res chain seq x y z
N MET A 1 -18.47 -8.91 17.57
CA MET A 1 -17.61 -7.88 16.95
C MET A 1 -16.81 -8.58 15.85
N ALA A 2 -16.80 -8.10 14.64
CA ALA A 2 -16.01 -8.70 13.58
C ALA A 2 -14.53 -8.68 14.01
N ASN A 3 -13.87 -9.84 13.90
CA ASN A 3 -12.45 -9.96 14.24
C ASN A 3 -11.63 -9.34 13.11
N ASN A 4 -11.33 -8.04 13.20
CA ASN A 4 -10.56 -7.33 12.18
C ASN A 4 -9.14 -7.88 12.14
N LYS A 5 -8.71 -8.36 10.97
CA LYS A 5 -7.35 -8.80 10.70
C LYS A 5 -6.61 -7.75 9.89
N LEU A 6 -5.45 -7.35 10.39
CA LEU A 6 -4.61 -6.32 9.77
C LEU A 6 -3.49 -6.95 8.97
N ALA A 7 -3.29 -6.46 7.75
CA ALA A 7 -2.06 -6.67 7.00
C ALA A 7 -1.31 -5.36 6.77
N ILE A 8 0.00 -5.45 6.77
CA ILE A 8 0.91 -4.38 6.37
C ILE A 8 1.61 -4.81 5.08
N ILE A 9 1.45 -4.03 4.03
CA ILE A 9 2.20 -4.21 2.78
C ILE A 9 3.28 -3.14 2.72
N GLY A 10 4.54 -3.54 2.60
CA GLY A 10 5.62 -2.57 2.60
C GLY A 10 6.91 -3.06 1.99
N GLY A 11 7.97 -2.29 2.15
CA GLY A 11 9.32 -2.66 1.74
C GLY A 11 9.94 -3.71 2.65
N SER A 12 11.09 -4.26 2.24
CA SER A 12 11.79 -5.37 2.91
C SER A 12 12.30 -5.05 4.33
N GLY A 13 12.40 -3.78 4.71
CA GLY A 13 12.87 -3.37 6.05
C GLY A 13 11.87 -3.60 7.19
N LEU A 14 10.61 -3.97 6.90
CA LEU A 14 9.56 -4.17 7.91
C LEU A 14 9.58 -5.56 8.57
N TYR A 15 10.49 -6.45 8.15
CA TYR A 15 10.54 -7.84 8.65
C TYR A 15 11.30 -8.02 9.96
N ASP A 16 12.20 -7.12 10.29
CA ASP A 16 13.14 -7.26 11.42
C ASP A 16 12.70 -6.51 12.68
N VAL A 17 11.38 -6.41 12.90
CA VAL A 17 10.87 -5.82 14.14
C VAL A 17 11.02 -6.84 15.27
N GLU A 18 11.87 -6.53 16.26
CA GLU A 18 12.22 -7.43 17.38
C GLU A 18 11.02 -7.82 18.25
N ASP A 19 9.98 -6.99 18.31
CA ASP A 19 8.79 -7.19 19.13
C ASP A 19 7.80 -8.24 18.58
N PHE A 20 8.03 -8.77 17.36
CA PHE A 20 7.13 -9.75 16.76
C PHE A 20 7.35 -11.15 17.31
N LYS A 21 6.31 -11.66 18.00
CA LYS A 21 6.29 -13.01 18.59
C LYS A 21 5.56 -13.99 17.66
N ASN A 22 5.92 -15.29 17.77
CA ASN A 22 5.27 -16.37 17.03
C ASN A 22 5.28 -16.13 15.50
N ARG A 23 6.47 -15.92 14.95
CA ARG A 23 6.66 -15.68 13.50
C ARG A 23 6.44 -16.99 12.72
N GLU A 24 5.53 -16.93 11.75
CA GLU A 24 5.23 -18.01 10.82
C GLU A 24 5.27 -17.45 9.39
N LEU A 25 6.00 -18.10 8.51
CA LEU A 25 6.04 -17.76 7.08
C LEU A 25 5.01 -18.62 6.35
N LEU A 26 4.07 -17.98 5.69
CA LEU A 26 2.99 -18.62 4.94
C LEU A 26 3.30 -18.57 3.45
N ASP A 27 3.34 -19.74 2.82
CA ASP A 27 3.43 -19.87 1.37
C ASP A 27 2.03 -20.12 0.81
N LEU A 28 1.54 -19.19 -0.01
CA LEU A 28 0.18 -19.22 -0.54
C LEU A 28 0.19 -19.27 -2.07
N ASP A 29 -0.74 -20.04 -2.60
CA ASP A 29 -1.06 -20.06 -4.02
C ASP A 29 -2.36 -19.32 -4.26
N THR A 30 -2.41 -18.57 -5.36
CA THR A 30 -3.62 -17.87 -5.79
C THR A 30 -3.95 -18.19 -7.25
N PRO A 31 -5.19 -17.99 -7.69
CA PRO A 31 -5.55 -18.12 -9.11
C PRO A 31 -4.73 -17.22 -10.05
N TRP A 32 -4.11 -16.19 -9.48
CA TRP A 32 -3.29 -15.19 -10.19
C TRP A 32 -1.79 -15.52 -10.16
N GLY A 33 -1.41 -16.66 -9.61
CA GLY A 33 -0.03 -17.06 -9.36
C GLY A 33 0.44 -16.77 -7.94
N LYS A 34 1.76 -16.76 -7.75
CA LYS A 34 2.36 -16.51 -6.42
C LYS A 34 2.34 -15.03 -6.05
N PRO A 35 2.13 -14.69 -4.76
CA PRO A 35 2.45 -13.37 -4.21
C PRO A 35 3.91 -12.99 -4.38
N SER A 36 4.23 -11.75 -4.12
CA SER A 36 5.61 -11.21 -4.22
C SER A 36 6.60 -11.96 -3.33
N ASP A 37 6.13 -12.51 -2.22
CA ASP A 37 6.92 -13.33 -1.29
C ASP A 37 6.00 -14.10 -0.34
N GLN A 38 6.58 -14.91 0.55
CA GLN A 38 5.87 -15.49 1.69
C GLN A 38 5.30 -14.39 2.59
N ILE A 39 4.13 -14.63 3.13
CA ILE A 39 3.48 -13.70 4.06
C ILE A 39 3.92 -14.05 5.48
N LEU A 40 4.53 -13.08 6.17
CA LEU A 40 4.86 -13.23 7.58
C LEU A 40 3.60 -13.03 8.43
N LYS A 41 3.19 -14.07 9.13
CA LYS A 41 2.17 -14.00 10.18
C LYS A 41 2.83 -13.87 11.53
N THR A 42 2.33 -12.98 12.36
CA THR A 42 2.85 -12.75 13.72
C THR A 42 1.75 -12.28 14.65
N ASN A 43 2.04 -12.23 15.95
CA ASN A 43 1.16 -11.65 16.94
C ASN A 43 1.80 -10.39 17.55
N TYR A 44 1.05 -9.31 17.54
CA TYR A 44 1.38 -8.06 18.22
C TYR A 44 0.25 -7.68 19.18
N ASN A 45 0.54 -7.53 20.47
CA ASN A 45 -0.46 -7.25 21.52
C ASN A 45 -1.69 -8.17 21.45
N SER A 46 -1.45 -9.49 21.32
CA SER A 46 -2.48 -10.54 21.20
C SER A 46 -3.37 -10.44 19.95
N LYS A 47 -3.02 -9.61 19.00
CA LYS A 47 -3.69 -9.52 17.70
C LYS A 47 -2.83 -10.14 16.60
N GLU A 48 -3.46 -10.89 15.73
CA GLU A 48 -2.83 -11.46 14.53
C GLU A 48 -2.60 -10.36 13.51
N VAL A 49 -1.35 -10.25 13.01
CA VAL A 49 -0.94 -9.27 12.00
C VAL A 49 -0.16 -9.97 10.92
N TYR A 50 -0.36 -9.55 9.69
CA TYR A 50 0.32 -10.08 8.50
C TYR A 50 1.21 -9.03 7.87
N PHE A 51 2.36 -9.47 7.34
CA PHE A 51 3.29 -8.61 6.61
C PHE A 51 3.61 -9.22 5.25
N LEU A 52 3.51 -8.41 4.21
CA LEU A 52 3.85 -8.80 2.84
C LEU A 52 4.89 -7.84 2.25
N PRO A 53 6.10 -8.34 1.84
CA PRO A 53 7.08 -7.53 1.12
C PRO A 53 6.65 -7.34 -0.32
N ARG A 54 6.19 -6.15 -0.66
CA ARG A 54 5.67 -5.84 -1.99
C ARG A 54 6.66 -6.16 -3.12
N HIS A 55 7.93 -5.93 -2.89
CA HIS A 55 9.02 -6.14 -3.87
C HIS A 55 9.79 -7.45 -3.68
N GLY A 56 9.29 -8.35 -2.81
CA GLY A 56 10.03 -9.51 -2.36
C GLY A 56 11.19 -9.17 -1.40
N LYS A 57 11.64 -10.17 -0.64
CA LYS A 57 12.79 -10.02 0.25
C LYS A 57 14.05 -9.74 -0.56
N GLY A 58 14.71 -8.62 -0.30
CA GLY A 58 15.87 -8.15 -1.08
C GLY A 58 15.53 -7.20 -2.22
N HIS A 59 14.26 -6.82 -2.38
CA HIS A 59 13.80 -5.80 -3.35
C HIS A 59 14.16 -6.12 -4.80
N PHE A 60 13.90 -7.34 -5.26
CA PHE A 60 14.24 -7.79 -6.61
C PHE A 60 13.09 -7.67 -7.63
N ILE A 61 11.85 -7.43 -7.18
CA ILE A 61 10.70 -7.25 -8.06
C ILE A 61 10.51 -5.75 -8.36
N SER A 62 10.61 -5.38 -9.64
CA SER A 62 10.34 -3.99 -10.05
C SER A 62 8.86 -3.62 -9.87
N PRO A 63 8.51 -2.33 -9.73
CA PRO A 63 7.13 -1.91 -9.45
C PRO A 63 6.08 -2.47 -10.41
N SER A 64 6.39 -2.55 -11.71
CA SER A 64 5.45 -3.03 -12.73
C SER A 64 5.37 -4.56 -12.83
N ASN A 65 6.35 -5.27 -12.25
CA ASN A 65 6.38 -6.72 -12.22
C ASN A 65 5.77 -7.32 -10.93
N ILE A 66 5.33 -6.48 -10.00
CA ILE A 66 4.62 -6.93 -8.80
C ILE A 66 3.31 -7.61 -9.22
N ASN A 67 3.08 -8.81 -8.71
CA ASN A 67 1.80 -9.50 -8.87
C ASN A 67 0.79 -8.98 -7.84
N PHE A 68 0.25 -7.78 -8.10
CA PHE A 68 -0.69 -7.13 -7.19
C PHE A 68 -1.96 -7.96 -6.96
N ARG A 69 -2.47 -8.67 -7.99
CA ARG A 69 -3.64 -9.56 -7.84
C ARG A 69 -3.35 -10.68 -6.85
N ALA A 70 -2.24 -11.38 -7.02
CA ALA A 70 -1.85 -12.44 -6.10
C ALA A 70 -1.62 -11.92 -4.68
N ASN A 71 -1.01 -10.74 -4.52
CA ASN A 71 -0.78 -10.14 -3.21
C ASN A 71 -2.08 -9.87 -2.46
N ILE A 72 -3.06 -9.26 -3.11
CA ILE A 72 -4.35 -8.93 -2.47
C ILE A 72 -5.20 -10.18 -2.24
N ASP A 73 -5.22 -11.12 -3.21
CA ASP A 73 -5.95 -12.38 -3.09
C ASP A 73 -5.42 -13.22 -1.91
N ALA A 74 -4.11 -13.39 -1.80
CA ALA A 74 -3.51 -14.13 -0.69
C ALA A 74 -3.87 -13.54 0.67
N LEU A 75 -3.90 -12.21 0.81
CA LEU A 75 -4.35 -11.56 2.04
C LEU A 75 -5.85 -11.78 2.27
N LYS A 76 -6.67 -11.78 1.22
CA LYS A 76 -8.10 -12.10 1.31
C LYS A 76 -8.34 -13.54 1.77
N GLN A 77 -7.57 -14.52 1.26
CA GLN A 77 -7.62 -15.93 1.70
C GLN A 77 -7.33 -16.09 3.20
N LEU A 78 -6.43 -15.27 3.75
CA LEU A 78 -6.12 -15.23 5.19
C LEU A 78 -7.20 -14.54 6.03
N GLY A 79 -8.23 -13.99 5.39
CA GLY A 79 -9.32 -13.28 6.04
C GLY A 79 -8.95 -11.87 6.49
N VAL A 80 -7.94 -11.26 5.86
CA VAL A 80 -7.56 -9.86 6.11
C VAL A 80 -8.72 -8.95 5.75
N THR A 81 -9.01 -8.00 6.65
CA THR A 81 -10.08 -7.00 6.50
C THR A 81 -9.53 -5.59 6.33
N ASP A 82 -8.28 -5.39 6.70
CA ASP A 82 -7.62 -4.08 6.74
C ASP A 82 -6.21 -4.18 6.18
N ILE A 83 -5.86 -3.28 5.27
CA ILE A 83 -4.50 -3.15 4.73
C ILE A 83 -3.98 -1.75 5.04
N VAL A 84 -2.84 -1.66 5.72
CA VAL A 84 -2.02 -0.46 5.78
C VAL A 84 -0.83 -0.64 4.85
N SER A 85 -0.79 0.18 3.83
CA SER A 85 0.32 0.22 2.86
C SER A 85 1.36 1.24 3.30
N VAL A 86 2.61 0.80 3.40
CA VAL A 86 3.74 1.65 3.78
C VAL A 86 4.73 1.69 2.62
N SER A 87 5.13 2.89 2.22
CA SER A 87 6.09 3.11 1.12
C SER A 87 6.91 4.37 1.34
N ALA A 88 8.13 4.36 0.83
CA ALA A 88 8.89 5.58 0.61
C ALA A 88 8.35 6.31 -0.62
N VAL A 89 8.31 7.63 -0.58
CA VAL A 89 7.82 8.50 -1.65
C VAL A 89 8.70 9.71 -1.84
N GLY A 90 8.60 10.36 -3.00
CA GLY A 90 9.10 11.70 -3.24
C GLY A 90 8.05 12.75 -2.88
N SER A 91 8.49 13.94 -2.48
CA SER A 91 7.61 15.09 -2.27
C SER A 91 7.54 15.96 -3.52
N LEU A 92 6.33 16.46 -3.82
CA LEU A 92 6.08 17.48 -4.84
C LEU A 92 5.83 18.87 -4.22
N LYS A 93 5.88 18.97 -2.89
CA LYS A 93 5.64 20.20 -2.12
C LYS A 93 6.80 20.53 -1.18
N GLU A 94 7.10 21.82 -1.02
CA GLU A 94 8.17 22.30 -0.15
C GLU A 94 7.86 22.14 1.34
N ASP A 95 6.59 22.20 1.73
CA ASP A 95 6.10 22.01 3.11
C ASP A 95 6.03 20.55 3.56
N LEU A 96 6.42 19.63 2.69
CA LEU A 96 6.59 18.21 2.98
C LEU A 96 8.08 17.83 2.97
N PRO A 97 8.87 18.18 4.00
CA PRO A 97 10.29 17.85 4.05
C PRO A 97 10.55 16.36 4.32
N PRO A 98 11.77 15.86 4.05
CA PRO A 98 12.18 14.52 4.43
C PRO A 98 11.90 14.19 5.90
N GLY A 99 11.50 12.95 6.18
CA GLY A 99 11.14 12.48 7.51
C GLY A 99 9.69 12.76 7.91
N LYS A 100 8.91 13.48 7.09
CA LYS A 100 7.48 13.70 7.34
C LYS A 100 6.65 12.54 6.80
N PHE A 101 5.73 12.04 7.62
CA PHE A 101 4.74 11.04 7.18
C PHE A 101 3.54 11.71 6.52
N VAL A 102 2.98 11.04 5.51
CA VAL A 102 1.76 11.51 4.82
C VAL A 102 0.74 10.37 4.79
N ILE A 103 -0.42 10.59 5.40
CA ILE A 103 -1.57 9.69 5.31
C ILE A 103 -2.44 10.21 4.17
N ILE A 104 -2.33 9.62 2.99
CA ILE A 104 -3.00 10.13 1.78
C ILE A 104 -4.46 9.68 1.73
N ASP A 105 -5.29 10.48 1.07
CA ASP A 105 -6.71 10.21 0.86
C ASP A 105 -7.10 10.14 -0.62
N GLN A 106 -6.24 10.56 -1.55
CA GLN A 106 -6.48 10.56 -2.98
C GLN A 106 -5.30 10.03 -3.81
N PHE A 107 -5.63 9.49 -4.98
CA PHE A 107 -4.65 9.01 -5.95
C PHE A 107 -4.88 9.59 -7.34
N ILE A 108 -3.76 9.80 -8.05
CA ILE A 108 -3.72 9.95 -9.51
C ILE A 108 -2.92 8.76 -10.06
N ASP A 109 -3.62 7.84 -10.74
CA ASP A 109 -3.01 6.63 -11.30
C ASP A 109 -2.41 6.91 -12.68
N ARG A 110 -1.09 6.92 -12.77
CA ARG A 110 -0.30 7.05 -14.00
C ARG A 110 0.39 5.74 -14.40
N THR A 111 -0.08 4.61 -13.87
CA THR A 111 0.39 3.28 -14.28
C THR A 111 -0.38 2.82 -15.54
N PHE A 112 0.27 2.04 -16.42
CA PHE A 112 -0.33 1.65 -17.70
C PHE A 112 -0.07 0.19 -18.13
N THR A 113 0.89 -0.52 -17.52
CA THR A 113 1.17 -1.93 -17.87
C THR A 113 0.61 -2.93 -16.87
N ARG A 114 0.06 -2.49 -15.74
CA ARG A 114 -0.36 -3.32 -14.61
C ARG A 114 -1.78 -3.84 -14.75
N ASN A 115 -2.03 -5.07 -14.34
CA ASN A 115 -3.40 -5.60 -14.20
C ASN A 115 -4.11 -4.91 -13.05
N LYS A 116 -5.26 -4.26 -13.32
CA LYS A 116 -5.93 -3.33 -12.41
C LYS A 116 -7.24 -3.83 -11.83
N THR A 117 -7.66 -5.05 -12.18
CA THR A 117 -8.94 -5.64 -11.76
C THR A 117 -8.85 -7.14 -11.65
N PHE A 118 -9.73 -7.72 -10.84
CA PHE A 118 -10.00 -9.16 -10.78
C PHE A 118 -11.08 -9.60 -11.78
N PHE A 119 -11.82 -8.66 -12.40
CA PHE A 119 -13.06 -8.89 -13.13
C PHE A 119 -12.94 -8.44 -14.60
N ASP A 120 -12.08 -9.11 -15.41
CA ASP A 120 -11.84 -8.72 -16.80
C ASP A 120 -12.12 -9.81 -17.85
N ASP A 121 -12.46 -11.04 -17.45
CA ASP A 121 -12.69 -12.12 -18.41
C ASP A 121 -14.18 -12.40 -18.66
N GLU A 122 -14.99 -12.62 -17.63
CA GLU A 122 -16.40 -13.00 -17.76
C GLU A 122 -17.38 -11.98 -17.17
N ILE A 123 -16.94 -11.24 -16.16
CA ILE A 123 -17.75 -10.25 -15.43
C ILE A 123 -16.97 -8.95 -15.32
N VAL A 124 -17.63 -7.84 -15.58
CA VAL A 124 -17.08 -6.51 -15.35
C VAL A 124 -17.67 -5.93 -14.07
N ALA A 125 -16.82 -5.51 -13.13
CA ALA A 125 -17.23 -4.84 -11.90
C ALA A 125 -16.77 -3.37 -11.90
N HIS A 126 -17.70 -2.46 -11.62
CA HIS A 126 -17.42 -1.02 -11.49
C HIS A 126 -17.49 -0.61 -10.03
N VAL A 127 -16.37 -0.74 -9.31
CA VAL A 127 -16.29 -0.33 -7.91
C VAL A 127 -16.05 1.17 -7.78
N SER A 128 -16.67 1.79 -6.78
CA SER A 128 -16.49 3.23 -6.53
C SER A 128 -15.09 3.53 -5.97
N MET A 129 -14.38 4.46 -6.60
CA MET A 129 -13.06 4.94 -6.22
C MET A 129 -13.02 6.44 -5.87
N ALA A 130 -14.17 7.09 -5.70
CA ALA A 130 -14.21 8.51 -5.29
C ALA A 130 -13.52 8.75 -3.94
N HIS A 131 -13.63 7.79 -3.03
CA HIS A 131 -12.92 7.76 -1.74
C HIS A 131 -12.12 6.45 -1.67
N PRO A 132 -10.89 6.41 -2.17
CA PRO A 132 -10.12 5.17 -2.35
C PRO A 132 -9.59 4.60 -1.03
N THR A 133 -9.51 5.41 0.01
CA THR A 133 -9.00 5.04 1.34
C THR A 133 -10.12 4.98 2.38
N SER A 134 -9.93 4.19 3.42
CA SER A 134 -10.86 4.09 4.56
C SER A 134 -10.56 5.18 5.58
N SER A 135 -11.52 6.09 5.82
CA SER A 135 -11.35 7.17 6.81
C SER A 135 -11.05 6.62 8.21
N GLY A 136 -11.77 5.58 8.65
CA GLY A 136 -11.53 4.99 9.97
C GLY A 136 -10.15 4.33 10.12
N LEU A 137 -9.60 3.77 9.02
CA LEU A 137 -8.24 3.23 9.05
C LEU A 137 -7.19 4.35 8.99
N MET A 138 -7.46 5.43 8.27
CA MET A 138 -6.63 6.65 8.29
C MET A 138 -6.59 7.29 9.68
N ASP A 139 -7.74 7.35 10.39
CA ASP A 139 -7.82 7.87 11.76
C ASP A 139 -6.96 7.02 12.71
N ALA A 140 -7.00 5.69 12.55
CA ALA A 140 -6.15 4.79 13.34
C ALA A 140 -4.65 4.97 13.05
N CYS A 141 -4.28 5.17 11.78
CA CYS A 141 -2.89 5.51 11.40
C CYS A 141 -2.47 6.85 12.02
N GLU A 142 -3.32 7.86 11.96
CA GLU A 142 -3.06 9.18 12.57
C GLU A 142 -2.84 9.06 14.09
N GLU A 143 -3.71 8.33 14.78
CA GLU A 143 -3.57 8.12 16.22
C GLU A 143 -2.24 7.44 16.58
N ALA A 144 -1.83 6.43 15.80
CA ALA A 144 -0.56 5.74 15.99
C ALA A 144 0.65 6.65 15.79
N ILE A 145 0.65 7.47 14.73
CA ILE A 145 1.71 8.44 14.42
C ILE A 145 1.80 9.51 15.51
N ARG A 146 0.66 10.01 15.99
CA ARG A 146 0.61 11.00 17.10
C ARG A 146 1.17 10.42 18.39
N LYS A 147 0.86 9.18 18.73
CA LYS A 147 1.42 8.49 19.90
C LYS A 147 2.93 8.27 19.79
N ALA A 148 3.44 8.13 18.59
CA ALA A 148 4.87 8.00 18.31
C ALA A 148 5.58 9.37 18.21
N GLU A 149 4.86 10.49 18.37
CA GLU A 149 5.38 11.87 18.28
C GLU A 149 6.10 12.18 16.96
N ILE A 150 5.62 11.58 15.87
CA ILE A 150 6.18 11.72 14.52
C ILE A 150 5.45 12.86 13.77
N ASN A 151 6.20 13.67 13.03
CA ASN A 151 5.63 14.69 12.15
C ASN A 151 4.86 14.06 11.00
N TYR A 152 3.63 14.53 10.77
CA TYR A 152 2.78 13.99 9.71
C TYR A 152 1.88 15.04 9.06
N GLN A 153 1.35 14.68 7.93
CA GLN A 153 0.21 15.34 7.28
C GLN A 153 -0.89 14.29 7.06
N LYS A 154 -2.15 14.65 7.34
CA LYS A 154 -3.32 13.85 6.99
C LYS A 154 -4.04 14.47 5.82
N GLY A 155 -4.36 13.68 4.83
CA GLY A 155 -4.85 14.11 3.52
C GLY A 155 -3.71 14.40 2.55
N GLY A 156 -4.03 14.31 1.28
CA GLY A 156 -3.14 14.62 0.17
C GLY A 156 -3.27 13.66 -0.99
N THR A 157 -2.83 14.11 -2.16
CA THR A 157 -2.92 13.37 -3.41
C THR A 157 -1.60 12.72 -3.76
N TYR A 158 -1.63 11.41 -3.97
CA TYR A 158 -0.49 10.62 -4.38
C TYR A 158 -0.54 10.31 -5.88
N VAL A 159 0.43 10.81 -6.66
CA VAL A 159 0.64 10.38 -8.05
C VAL A 159 1.42 9.07 -8.05
N VAL A 160 0.80 8.01 -8.56
CA VAL A 160 1.46 6.72 -8.74
C VAL A 160 1.91 6.58 -10.19
N MET A 161 3.22 6.68 -10.42
CA MET A 161 3.83 6.53 -11.75
C MET A 161 4.24 5.07 -12.00
N GLU A 162 4.47 4.74 -13.26
CA GLU A 162 4.84 3.36 -13.65
C GLU A 162 6.18 2.92 -13.06
N GLY A 163 7.21 3.74 -13.19
CA GLY A 163 8.59 3.36 -12.85
C GLY A 163 9.20 2.38 -13.87
N PRO A 164 10.38 1.75 -13.60
CA PRO A 164 11.19 1.95 -12.39
C PRO A 164 12.01 3.24 -12.36
N GLN A 165 12.07 4.02 -13.46
CA GLN A 165 12.74 5.32 -13.51
C GLN A 165 11.91 6.36 -12.74
N PHE A 166 12.59 7.34 -12.14
CA PHE A 166 11.94 8.50 -11.57
C PHE A 166 11.39 9.42 -12.67
N SER A 167 10.46 10.29 -12.32
CA SER A 167 9.89 11.29 -13.21
C SER A 167 10.93 12.28 -13.71
N THR A 168 10.81 12.70 -14.96
CA THR A 168 11.55 13.84 -15.48
C THR A 168 11.14 15.13 -14.78
N LEU A 169 11.94 16.18 -14.89
CA LEU A 169 11.58 17.49 -14.36
C LEU A 169 10.26 18.03 -14.95
N ALA A 170 10.03 17.78 -16.25
CA ALA A 170 8.80 18.19 -16.94
C ALA A 170 7.58 17.45 -16.38
N GLU A 171 7.67 16.13 -16.15
CA GLU A 171 6.60 15.34 -15.50
C GLU A 171 6.36 15.80 -14.07
N SER A 172 7.43 16.05 -13.30
CA SER A 172 7.29 16.54 -11.93
C SER A 172 6.58 17.90 -11.89
N ASN A 173 6.89 18.82 -12.82
CA ASN A 173 6.21 20.10 -12.94
C ASN A 173 4.73 19.94 -13.33
N LEU A 174 4.45 18.99 -14.23
CA LEU A 174 3.07 18.65 -14.58
C LEU A 174 2.30 18.11 -13.36
N TYR A 175 2.86 17.21 -12.57
CA TYR A 175 2.21 16.67 -11.38
C TYR A 175 1.99 17.72 -10.30
N ARG A 176 2.92 18.66 -10.14
CA ARG A 176 2.72 19.85 -9.28
C ARG A 176 1.54 20.70 -9.75
N SER A 177 1.39 20.92 -11.06
CA SER A 177 0.26 21.66 -11.61
C SER A 177 -1.09 20.98 -11.38
N TRP A 178 -1.11 19.65 -11.15
CA TRP A 178 -2.29 18.90 -10.75
C TRP A 178 -2.56 18.91 -9.23
N SER A 179 -1.78 19.70 -8.49
CA SER A 179 -1.86 19.80 -7.02
C SER A 179 -1.55 18.48 -6.31
N ALA A 180 -0.73 17.63 -6.90
CA ALA A 180 -0.25 16.42 -6.24
C ALA A 180 0.74 16.76 -5.12
N ASP A 181 0.65 16.01 -4.01
CA ASP A 181 1.46 16.21 -2.81
C ASP A 181 2.71 15.33 -2.84
N VAL A 182 2.54 14.06 -3.17
CA VAL A 182 3.63 13.06 -3.17
C VAL A 182 3.60 12.22 -4.43
N ILE A 183 4.74 11.60 -4.74
CA ILE A 183 4.94 10.75 -5.91
C ILE A 183 5.66 9.45 -5.54
N GLY A 184 5.25 8.36 -6.15
CA GLY A 184 5.90 7.05 -6.00
C GLY A 184 5.36 6.05 -7.02
N MET A 185 5.54 4.73 -6.75
CA MET A 185 5.34 3.72 -7.78
C MET A 185 4.42 2.55 -7.37
N THR A 186 3.84 2.54 -6.16
CA THR A 186 3.44 1.27 -5.56
C THR A 186 1.95 1.09 -5.26
N ASN A 187 1.22 2.13 -4.88
CA ASN A 187 -0.13 2.00 -4.33
C ASN A 187 -1.24 1.79 -5.38
N MET A 188 -0.90 1.88 -6.67
CA MET A 188 -1.78 1.52 -7.76
C MET A 188 -1.18 0.37 -8.59
N PRO A 189 -1.97 -0.67 -8.85
CA PRO A 189 -3.40 -0.87 -8.61
C PRO A 189 -3.76 -1.44 -7.22
N GLU A 190 -2.82 -1.51 -6.25
CA GLU A 190 -3.02 -2.13 -4.94
C GLU A 190 -4.34 -1.68 -4.26
N ALA A 191 -4.58 -0.36 -4.21
CA ALA A 191 -5.81 0.19 -3.61
C ALA A 191 -7.08 -0.16 -4.40
N LYS A 192 -7.02 -0.25 -5.74
CA LYS A 192 -8.15 -0.68 -6.58
C LYS A 192 -8.53 -2.12 -6.30
N LEU A 193 -7.53 -3.00 -6.28
CA LEU A 193 -7.72 -4.43 -6.00
C LEU A 193 -8.19 -4.68 -4.57
N ALA A 194 -7.67 -3.93 -3.59
CA ALA A 194 -8.17 -4.00 -2.22
C ALA A 194 -9.66 -3.61 -2.14
N ARG A 195 -10.09 -2.59 -2.91
CA ARG A 195 -11.50 -2.20 -3.01
C ARG A 195 -12.37 -3.29 -3.61
N GLU A 196 -11.94 -3.90 -4.71
CA GLU A 196 -12.66 -5.02 -5.34
C GLU A 196 -12.74 -6.25 -4.42
N ALA A 197 -11.71 -6.47 -3.60
CA ALA A 197 -11.67 -7.55 -2.60
C ALA A 197 -12.44 -7.20 -1.31
N GLU A 198 -13.10 -6.04 -1.22
CA GLU A 198 -13.80 -5.55 -0.02
C GLU A 198 -12.89 -5.44 1.22
N ILE A 199 -11.62 -5.10 1.01
CA ILE A 199 -10.64 -4.87 2.07
C ILE A 199 -10.49 -3.36 2.26
N ARG A 200 -10.59 -2.89 3.50
CA ARG A 200 -10.32 -1.48 3.84
C ARG A 200 -8.84 -1.19 3.64
N TYR A 201 -8.54 -0.08 3.02
CA TYR A 201 -7.19 0.29 2.64
C TYR A 201 -6.84 1.69 3.15
N ALA A 202 -5.65 1.84 3.72
CA ALA A 202 -5.04 3.12 3.99
C ALA A 202 -3.57 3.10 3.57
N SER A 203 -3.03 4.26 3.25
CA SER A 203 -1.62 4.40 2.89
C SER A 203 -0.95 5.43 3.79
N CYS A 204 0.12 4.99 4.44
CA CYS A 204 0.98 5.81 5.27
C CYS A 204 2.36 5.87 4.62
N LEU A 205 2.71 7.02 4.11
CA LEU A 205 3.87 7.23 3.27
C LEU A 205 4.94 8.01 4.02
N LEU A 206 6.20 7.64 3.83
CA LEU A 206 7.34 8.36 4.38
C LEU A 206 8.09 9.03 3.23
N TYR A 207 8.23 10.34 3.28
CA TYR A 207 9.16 11.03 2.41
C TYR A 207 10.59 10.85 2.91
N THR A 208 11.46 10.29 2.07
CA THR A 208 12.88 10.03 2.37
C THR A 208 13.79 10.77 1.41
#